data_ac9f26ed96c3e39d54d62236b9d4fcc1
#
_entry.id   ac9f26ed96c3e39d54d62236b9d4fcc1
#
_cell.length_a   1.000
_cell.length_b   1.000
_cell.length_c   1.000
_cell.angle_alpha   90.00
_cell.angle_beta   90.00
_cell.angle_gamma   90.00
#
_symmetry.space_group_name_H-M   'P 1'
#
loop_
_entity.id
_entity.type
_entity.pdbx_description
1 polymer ?
#
loop_
_entity_poly.entity_id
_entity_poly.type
_entity_poly.pdbx_seq_one_letter_code
_entity_poly.pdbx_strand_id
1 'polypeptide(L)'
;VMRAVSEAVPNGKGSFRFAAAANVPAGTPFFPVGWHEGTSSIAIGLESANLVGAAFAGAADLDEGRRRLAEVMTTELQTVERIASAIAHDEKVRYGGIDPSPAPMGVVSIGAALESLSHVPFGEAGTLRVCAVVTEVLKRIPVQQCGYAGLMLPVLEDAVLSKRAIEGRYGLRDLLLFSSVCGTGLDVVPLAGDTAIETLTNIVLDVAAPSVTPKQPLSARPPHPPRPKVGDPPPARHPIIAQPGGF
;
A
#
# COMPACT_ATOMS: atom_id res chain seq x y z
N VAL A 1 20.37 -6.69 4.60
CA VAL A 1 19.42 -6.47 5.70
C VAL A 1 18.21 -7.38 5.54
N MET A 2 17.39 -7.27 4.48
CA MET A 2 16.13 -8.04 4.28
C MET A 2 16.32 -9.56 4.45
N ARG A 3 17.36 -10.14 3.80
CA ARG A 3 17.67 -11.56 3.96
C ARG A 3 18.03 -11.93 5.41
N ALA A 4 18.87 -11.13 6.07
CA ALA A 4 19.24 -11.37 7.46
C ALA A 4 18.04 -11.29 8.42
N VAL A 5 17.13 -10.35 8.18
CA VAL A 5 15.89 -10.23 8.97
C VAL A 5 15.00 -11.46 8.77
N SER A 6 14.88 -11.94 7.53
CA SER A 6 14.09 -13.13 7.19
C SER A 6 14.67 -14.42 7.78
N GLU A 7 15.99 -14.54 7.80
CA GLU A 7 16.69 -15.67 8.42
C GLU A 7 16.60 -15.67 9.95
N ALA A 8 16.64 -14.48 10.56
CA ALA A 8 16.57 -14.32 12.02
C ALA A 8 15.16 -14.48 12.60
N VAL A 9 14.11 -14.20 11.82
CA VAL A 9 12.72 -14.27 12.29
C VAL A 9 11.92 -15.23 11.42
N PRO A 10 11.58 -16.43 11.93
CA PRO A 10 10.85 -17.44 11.19
C PRO A 10 9.48 -16.93 10.66
N ASN A 11 9.02 -17.55 9.58
CA ASN A 11 7.69 -17.30 8.97
C ASN A 11 7.46 -15.88 8.44
N GLY A 12 8.53 -15.18 8.06
CA GLY A 12 8.44 -13.87 7.42
C GLY A 12 7.99 -12.71 8.33
N LYS A 13 7.70 -12.97 9.60
CA LYS A 13 7.24 -11.92 10.55
C LYS A 13 8.24 -10.77 10.72
N GLY A 14 9.54 -11.03 10.51
CA GLY A 14 10.55 -9.98 10.55
C GLY A 14 10.38 -8.92 9.46
N SER A 15 9.83 -9.29 8.31
CA SER A 15 9.62 -8.38 7.18
C SER A 15 8.62 -7.26 7.50
N PHE A 16 7.69 -7.49 8.44
CA PHE A 16 6.78 -6.44 8.92
C PHE A 16 7.48 -5.36 9.78
N ARG A 17 8.72 -5.58 10.17
CA ARG A 17 9.52 -4.64 10.97
C ARG A 17 10.59 -3.90 10.17
N PHE A 18 10.64 -4.14 8.87
CA PHE A 18 11.64 -3.53 7.99
C PHE A 18 10.99 -3.04 6.70
N ALA A 19 11.24 -1.78 6.37
CA ALA A 19 10.90 -1.21 5.08
C ALA A 19 12.10 -0.44 4.51
N ALA A 20 12.29 -0.51 3.20
CA ALA A 20 13.14 0.42 2.48
C ALA A 20 12.24 1.53 1.92
N ALA A 21 12.63 2.77 2.12
CA ALA A 21 11.84 3.92 1.68
C ALA A 21 12.71 4.96 0.97
N ALA A 22 12.11 5.66 0.02
CA ALA A 22 12.74 6.74 -0.72
C ALA A 22 11.86 8.00 -0.64
N ASN A 23 12.51 9.18 -0.59
CA ASN A 23 11.86 10.49 -0.54
C ASN A 23 10.83 10.67 0.59
N VAL A 24 11.01 10.00 1.72
CA VAL A 24 10.17 10.22 2.91
C VAL A 24 10.55 11.57 3.52
N PRO A 25 9.66 12.56 3.54
CA PRO A 25 9.96 13.87 4.10
C PRO A 25 10.03 13.81 5.62
N ALA A 26 10.80 14.75 6.22
CA ALA A 26 10.77 14.96 7.66
C ALA A 26 9.35 15.21 8.15
N GLY A 27 9.00 14.63 9.30
CA GLY A 27 7.66 14.77 9.89
C GLY A 27 6.61 13.81 9.34
N THR A 28 6.96 12.87 8.45
CA THR A 28 6.07 11.75 8.11
C THR A 28 5.82 10.92 9.36
N PRO A 29 4.58 10.84 9.89
CA PRO A 29 4.37 10.40 11.26
C PRO A 29 4.40 8.89 11.46
N PHE A 30 4.11 8.08 10.43
CA PHE A 30 3.95 6.63 10.59
C PHE A 30 4.08 5.87 9.27
N PHE A 31 3.98 4.57 9.43
CA PHE A 31 3.97 3.48 8.51
C PHE A 31 3.82 3.85 7.01
N PRO A 32 4.61 3.19 6.14
CA PRO A 32 5.60 2.14 6.49
C PRO A 32 6.92 2.67 7.05
N VAL A 33 7.17 3.97 7.00
CA VAL A 33 8.36 4.62 7.58
C VAL A 33 7.95 5.90 8.31
N GLY A 34 8.25 5.97 9.58
CA GLY A 34 8.06 7.16 10.40
C GLY A 34 9.35 7.98 10.54
N TRP A 35 9.22 9.29 10.46
CA TRP A 35 10.29 10.24 10.81
C TRP A 35 9.90 10.97 12.08
N HIS A 36 10.50 10.59 13.19
CA HIS A 36 10.22 11.22 14.48
C HIS A 36 11.17 12.37 14.73
N GLU A 37 10.62 13.59 14.77
CA GLU A 37 11.38 14.81 15.02
C GLU A 37 10.51 15.87 15.70
N GLY A 38 11.11 16.61 16.64
CA GLY A 38 10.45 17.74 17.30
C GLY A 38 9.53 17.36 18.47
N THR A 39 8.44 18.11 18.63
CA THR A 39 7.49 17.97 19.74
C THR A 39 6.53 16.79 19.53
N SER A 40 5.99 16.27 20.63
CA SER A 40 4.94 15.23 20.60
C SER A 40 3.77 15.64 19.69
N SER A 41 3.30 14.70 18.90
CA SER A 41 2.17 14.92 17.99
C SER A 41 1.32 13.67 17.87
N ILE A 42 0.04 13.87 17.51
CA ILE A 42 -0.85 12.81 17.08
C ILE A 42 -1.13 12.95 15.58
N ALA A 43 -1.15 11.82 14.90
CA ALA A 43 -1.56 11.71 13.50
C ALA A 43 -2.49 10.51 13.36
N ILE A 44 -3.36 10.55 12.36
CA ILE A 44 -4.41 9.55 12.13
C ILE A 44 -4.08 8.75 10.87
N GLY A 45 -4.01 7.43 11.00
CA GLY A 45 -4.04 6.49 9.88
C GLY A 45 -5.43 5.85 9.78
N LEU A 46 -5.82 5.43 8.59
CA LEU A 46 -7.19 4.98 8.33
C LEU A 46 -7.22 3.55 7.78
N GLU A 47 -8.24 2.81 8.21
CA GLU A 47 -8.67 1.55 7.60
C GLU A 47 -10.00 1.82 6.87
N SER A 48 -9.90 2.46 5.72
CA SER A 48 -11.03 3.08 5.02
C SER A 48 -11.32 2.50 3.62
N ALA A 49 -10.88 1.28 3.34
CA ALA A 49 -11.19 0.62 2.07
C ALA A 49 -12.70 0.42 1.86
N ASN A 50 -13.51 0.35 2.95
CA ASN A 50 -14.97 0.34 2.89
C ASN A 50 -15.55 1.61 2.27
N LEU A 51 -14.97 2.77 2.53
CA LEU A 51 -15.42 4.04 1.92
C LEU A 51 -15.16 4.05 0.42
N VAL A 52 -14.02 3.52 -0.02
CA VAL A 52 -13.73 3.36 -1.45
C VAL A 52 -14.72 2.41 -2.10
N GLY A 53 -15.00 1.27 -1.44
CA GLY A 53 -16.00 0.30 -1.92
C GLY A 53 -17.40 0.92 -2.03
N ALA A 54 -17.85 1.66 -1.01
CA ALA A 54 -19.14 2.33 -1.01
C ALA A 54 -19.25 3.39 -2.12
N ALA A 55 -18.19 4.17 -2.34
CA ALA A 55 -18.15 5.18 -3.40
C ALA A 55 -18.25 4.56 -4.81
N PHE A 56 -17.62 3.41 -5.02
CA PHE A 56 -17.57 2.76 -6.33
C PHE A 56 -18.76 1.84 -6.61
N ALA A 57 -19.50 1.43 -5.58
CA ALA A 57 -20.67 0.59 -5.74
C ALA A 57 -21.72 1.27 -6.63
N GLY A 58 -22.00 0.67 -7.78
CA GLY A 58 -22.97 1.18 -8.75
C GLY A 58 -22.60 2.52 -9.40
N ALA A 59 -21.34 2.93 -9.40
CA ALA A 59 -20.87 4.06 -10.21
C ALA A 59 -20.94 3.66 -11.70
N ALA A 60 -21.53 4.50 -12.52
CA ALA A 60 -21.75 4.22 -13.94
C ALA A 60 -20.44 4.28 -14.75
N ASP A 61 -19.51 5.12 -14.31
CA ASP A 61 -18.22 5.32 -14.96
C ASP A 61 -17.16 5.84 -13.98
N LEU A 62 -15.96 6.03 -14.52
CA LEU A 62 -14.80 6.46 -13.75
C LEU A 62 -14.96 7.88 -13.16
N ASP A 63 -15.62 8.78 -13.86
CA ASP A 63 -15.80 10.16 -13.42
C ASP A 63 -16.83 10.25 -12.30
N GLU A 64 -17.88 9.45 -12.36
CA GLU A 64 -18.82 9.30 -11.26
C GLU A 64 -18.14 8.65 -10.04
N GLY A 65 -17.35 7.60 -10.22
CA GLY A 65 -16.58 6.97 -9.16
C GLY A 65 -15.63 7.96 -8.49
N ARG A 66 -14.91 8.77 -9.26
CA ARG A 66 -14.04 9.85 -8.79
C ARG A 66 -14.80 10.86 -7.93
N ARG A 67 -15.92 11.35 -8.41
CA ARG A 67 -16.75 12.34 -7.72
C ARG A 67 -17.28 11.80 -6.39
N ARG A 68 -17.86 10.59 -6.41
CA ARG A 68 -18.40 9.93 -5.21
C ARG A 68 -17.31 9.67 -4.17
N LEU A 69 -16.13 9.22 -4.59
CA LEU A 69 -15.01 8.99 -3.69
C LEU A 69 -14.55 10.29 -3.04
N ALA A 70 -14.43 11.38 -3.82
CA ALA A 70 -14.06 12.68 -3.28
C ALA A 70 -15.07 13.19 -2.24
N GLU A 71 -16.36 13.02 -2.50
CA GLU A 71 -17.45 13.45 -1.62
C GLU A 71 -17.45 12.65 -0.30
N VAL A 72 -17.44 11.31 -0.39
CA VAL A 72 -17.46 10.43 0.79
C VAL A 72 -16.21 10.66 1.65
N MET A 73 -15.03 10.63 1.05
CA MET A 73 -13.79 10.82 1.80
C MET A 73 -13.69 12.22 2.42
N THR A 74 -14.13 13.26 1.73
CA THR A 74 -14.13 14.61 2.29
C THR A 74 -15.03 14.71 3.51
N THR A 75 -16.26 14.21 3.42
CA THR A 75 -17.23 14.27 4.52
C THR A 75 -16.73 13.53 5.77
N GLU A 76 -16.25 12.31 5.59
CA GLU A 76 -15.77 11.48 6.69
C GLU A 76 -14.48 12.03 7.31
N LEU A 77 -13.51 12.42 6.48
CA LEU A 77 -12.21 12.84 6.98
C LEU A 77 -12.25 14.23 7.64
N GLN A 78 -13.08 15.13 7.19
CA GLN A 78 -13.30 16.42 7.89
C GLN A 78 -13.89 16.21 9.29
N THR A 79 -14.75 15.22 9.44
CA THR A 79 -15.29 14.86 10.76
C THR A 79 -14.20 14.32 11.68
N VAL A 80 -13.36 13.41 11.17
CA VAL A 80 -12.22 12.85 11.91
C VAL A 80 -11.22 13.95 12.27
N GLU A 81 -10.88 14.84 11.33
CA GLU A 81 -9.97 15.96 11.57
C GLU A 81 -10.43 16.87 12.69
N ARG A 82 -11.71 17.24 12.68
CA ARG A 82 -12.28 18.09 13.72
C ARG A 82 -12.15 17.47 15.11
N ILE A 83 -12.43 16.16 15.23
CA ILE A 83 -12.32 15.43 16.50
C ILE A 83 -10.85 15.32 16.92
N ALA A 84 -9.96 14.90 16.02
CA ALA A 84 -8.54 14.72 16.32
C ALA A 84 -7.85 16.03 16.69
N SER A 85 -8.23 17.13 16.03
CA SER A 85 -7.71 18.47 16.35
C SER A 85 -8.15 18.94 17.74
N ALA A 86 -9.40 18.66 18.14
CA ALA A 86 -9.89 18.97 19.49
C ALA A 86 -9.13 18.18 20.56
N ILE A 87 -8.95 16.87 20.34
CA ILE A 87 -8.17 16.01 21.25
C ILE A 87 -6.72 16.51 21.36
N ALA A 88 -6.08 16.83 20.24
CA ALA A 88 -4.71 17.35 20.24
C ALA A 88 -4.59 18.66 21.04
N HIS A 89 -5.57 19.55 20.92
CA HIS A 89 -5.65 20.78 21.68
C HIS A 89 -5.75 20.52 23.20
N ASP A 90 -6.67 19.65 23.60
CA ASP A 90 -6.93 19.33 25.00
C ASP A 90 -5.71 18.64 25.65
N GLU A 91 -5.05 17.75 24.93
CA GLU A 91 -3.83 17.03 25.34
C GLU A 91 -2.54 17.87 25.20
N LYS A 92 -2.62 19.08 24.67
CA LYS A 92 -1.48 20.01 24.45
C LYS A 92 -0.36 19.39 23.60
N VAL A 93 -0.74 18.61 22.59
CA VAL A 93 0.17 18.04 21.59
C VAL A 93 -0.15 18.62 20.21
N ARG A 94 0.82 18.53 19.29
CA ARG A 94 0.62 19.01 17.93
C ARG A 94 -0.28 18.03 17.16
N TYR A 95 -1.30 18.56 16.46
CA TYR A 95 -2.01 17.77 15.46
C TYR A 95 -1.15 17.61 14.22
N GLY A 96 -0.84 16.37 13.83
CA GLY A 96 0.05 16.02 12.72
C GLY A 96 -0.66 15.82 11.38
N GLY A 97 -1.98 15.63 11.41
CA GLY A 97 -2.79 15.40 10.21
C GLY A 97 -3.35 14.00 10.07
N ILE A 98 -3.97 13.73 8.93
CA ILE A 98 -4.55 12.44 8.52
C ILE A 98 -3.78 11.90 7.32
N ASP A 99 -3.42 10.62 7.34
CA ASP A 99 -3.07 9.88 6.13
C ASP A 99 -4.35 9.25 5.55
N PRO A 100 -4.86 9.73 4.41
CA PRO A 100 -6.08 9.23 3.82
C PRO A 100 -5.90 7.90 3.07
N SER A 101 -4.73 7.28 3.11
CA SER A 101 -4.46 6.00 2.46
C SER A 101 -5.43 4.92 2.97
N PRO A 102 -6.23 4.26 2.09
CA PRO A 102 -7.28 3.35 2.51
C PRO A 102 -6.72 1.94 2.76
N ALA A 103 -6.23 1.68 3.97
CA ALA A 103 -5.83 0.33 4.34
C ALA A 103 -7.06 -0.60 4.39
N PRO A 104 -6.97 -1.84 3.90
CA PRO A 104 -8.01 -2.85 4.09
C PRO A 104 -8.00 -3.39 5.52
N MET A 105 -9.17 -3.86 5.97
CA MET A 105 -9.29 -4.59 7.23
C MET A 105 -10.20 -5.81 7.08
N GLY A 106 -9.65 -6.99 7.34
CA GLY A 106 -10.40 -8.24 7.37
C GLY A 106 -11.09 -8.56 6.04
N VAL A 107 -12.42 -8.53 6.02
CA VAL A 107 -13.22 -8.83 4.82
C VAL A 107 -13.37 -7.62 3.87
N VAL A 108 -12.96 -6.45 4.28
CA VAL A 108 -13.04 -5.23 3.47
C VAL A 108 -11.85 -5.17 2.54
N SER A 109 -12.09 -5.30 1.23
CA SER A 109 -11.06 -5.42 0.21
C SER A 109 -10.97 -4.19 -0.67
N ILE A 110 -9.78 -3.61 -0.75
CA ILE A 110 -9.49 -2.56 -1.73
C ILE A 110 -9.48 -3.13 -3.16
N GLY A 111 -9.02 -4.37 -3.34
CA GLY A 111 -9.07 -5.05 -4.63
C GLY A 111 -10.49 -5.18 -5.16
N ALA A 112 -11.45 -5.55 -4.30
CA ALA A 112 -12.87 -5.63 -4.68
C ALA A 112 -13.43 -4.24 -5.07
N ALA A 113 -13.07 -3.20 -4.35
CA ALA A 113 -13.49 -1.84 -4.68
C ALA A 113 -12.96 -1.41 -6.07
N LEU A 114 -11.69 -1.69 -6.37
CA LEU A 114 -11.10 -1.38 -7.68
C LEU A 114 -11.77 -2.16 -8.81
N GLU A 115 -12.07 -3.45 -8.61
CA GLU A 115 -12.80 -4.28 -9.59
C GLU A 115 -14.23 -3.77 -9.83
N SER A 116 -14.89 -3.28 -8.78
CA SER A 116 -16.25 -2.72 -8.91
C SER A 116 -16.30 -1.52 -9.88
N LEU A 117 -15.28 -0.67 -9.89
CA LEU A 117 -15.22 0.49 -10.78
C LEU A 117 -14.59 0.18 -12.14
N SER A 118 -13.59 -0.72 -12.18
CA SER A 118 -12.93 -1.08 -13.45
C SER A 118 -13.76 -2.04 -14.31
N HIS A 119 -14.70 -2.78 -13.70
CA HIS A 119 -15.47 -3.89 -14.26
C HIS A 119 -14.61 -5.02 -14.84
N VAL A 120 -13.36 -5.11 -14.39
CA VAL A 120 -12.44 -6.20 -14.76
C VAL A 120 -11.73 -6.74 -13.51
N PRO A 121 -11.28 -7.99 -13.51
CA PRO A 121 -10.44 -8.52 -12.44
C PRO A 121 -9.17 -7.69 -12.25
N PHE A 122 -8.75 -7.50 -11.00
CA PHE A 122 -7.51 -6.78 -10.69
C PHE A 122 -6.31 -7.44 -11.38
N GLY A 123 -5.47 -6.63 -12.00
CA GLY A 123 -4.33 -7.05 -12.82
C GLY A 123 -4.59 -6.92 -14.34
N GLU A 124 -5.83 -6.83 -14.77
CA GLU A 124 -6.16 -6.65 -16.17
C GLU A 124 -6.13 -5.18 -16.64
N ALA A 125 -6.21 -4.99 -17.96
CA ALA A 125 -6.25 -3.65 -18.56
C ALA A 125 -7.44 -2.84 -18.01
N GLY A 126 -7.15 -1.66 -17.46
CA GLY A 126 -8.12 -0.83 -16.73
C GLY A 126 -7.75 -0.65 -15.24
N THR A 127 -7.09 -1.62 -14.63
CA THR A 127 -6.66 -1.56 -13.22
C THR A 127 -5.80 -0.33 -12.94
N LEU A 128 -4.78 -0.08 -13.76
CA LEU A 128 -3.85 1.04 -13.57
C LEU A 128 -4.58 2.39 -13.52
N ARG A 129 -5.57 2.58 -14.39
CA ARG A 129 -6.35 3.81 -14.47
C ARG A 129 -7.17 4.05 -13.20
N VAL A 130 -7.79 3.00 -12.66
CA VAL A 130 -8.57 3.11 -11.41
C VAL A 130 -7.64 3.38 -10.22
N CYS A 131 -6.49 2.71 -10.14
CA CYS A 131 -5.48 3.00 -9.12
C CYS A 131 -5.04 4.48 -9.14
N ALA A 132 -4.81 5.03 -10.33
CA ALA A 132 -4.44 6.44 -10.49
C ALA A 132 -5.53 7.39 -10.00
N VAL A 133 -6.80 7.10 -10.32
CA VAL A 133 -7.95 7.90 -9.87
C VAL A 133 -8.07 7.92 -8.35
N VAL A 134 -7.94 6.78 -7.69
CA VAL A 134 -7.99 6.73 -6.23
C VAL A 134 -6.91 7.62 -5.62
N THR A 135 -5.66 7.46 -6.02
CA THR A 135 -4.55 8.28 -5.50
C THR A 135 -4.74 9.77 -5.80
N GLU A 136 -5.21 10.12 -6.99
CA GLU A 136 -5.49 11.51 -7.35
C GLU A 136 -6.53 12.15 -6.42
N VAL A 137 -7.62 11.43 -6.14
CA VAL A 137 -8.66 11.89 -5.22
C VAL A 137 -8.11 12.06 -3.81
N LEU A 138 -7.44 11.02 -3.28
CA LEU A 138 -6.92 11.05 -1.91
C LEU A 138 -6.01 12.24 -1.66
N LYS A 139 -5.13 12.57 -2.61
CA LYS A 139 -4.21 13.71 -2.51
C LYS A 139 -4.90 15.08 -2.52
N ARG A 140 -6.16 15.16 -2.92
CA ARG A 140 -6.93 16.42 -3.03
C ARG A 140 -7.97 16.61 -1.94
N ILE A 141 -8.10 15.66 -1.02
CA ILE A 141 -9.05 15.79 0.09
C ILE A 141 -8.65 16.98 0.96
N PRO A 142 -9.58 17.92 1.23
CA PRO A 142 -9.31 19.18 1.91
C PRO A 142 -9.25 19.01 3.44
N VAL A 143 -8.24 18.27 3.93
CA VAL A 143 -7.87 18.13 5.33
C VAL A 143 -6.37 18.36 5.48
N GLN A 144 -5.89 18.55 6.69
CA GLN A 144 -4.45 18.55 6.95
C GLN A 144 -3.91 17.14 6.72
N GLN A 145 -3.30 16.93 5.56
CA GLN A 145 -2.75 15.63 5.19
C GLN A 145 -1.36 15.41 5.77
N CYS A 146 -1.05 14.14 6.05
CA CYS A 146 0.27 13.66 6.41
C CYS A 146 0.49 12.27 5.79
N GLY A 147 1.66 11.68 5.99
CA GLY A 147 1.94 10.34 5.50
C GLY A 147 2.05 10.24 3.98
N TYR A 148 1.52 9.19 3.42
CA TYR A 148 1.67 8.85 2.00
C TYR A 148 0.52 9.38 1.12
N ALA A 149 -0.67 9.52 1.68
CA ALA A 149 -1.85 10.05 1.00
C ALA A 149 -2.11 9.40 -0.37
N GLY A 150 -2.14 8.09 -0.44
CA GLY A 150 -2.31 7.38 -1.69
C GLY A 150 -2.87 5.97 -1.56
N LEU A 151 -3.19 5.36 -2.69
CA LEU A 151 -3.67 3.99 -2.73
C LEU A 151 -2.63 3.03 -2.15
N MET A 152 -3.08 2.06 -1.35
CA MET A 152 -2.30 0.93 -0.87
C MET A 152 -2.76 -0.36 -1.55
N LEU A 153 -1.80 -1.22 -1.91
CA LEU A 153 -2.06 -2.53 -2.53
C LEU A 153 -1.40 -3.65 -1.70
N PRO A 154 -1.94 -3.95 -0.50
CA PRO A 154 -1.36 -4.93 0.41
C PRO A 154 -1.77 -6.36 0.01
N VAL A 155 -1.00 -6.96 -0.87
CA VAL A 155 -1.30 -8.26 -1.51
C VAL A 155 -1.55 -9.39 -0.51
N LEU A 156 -0.90 -9.36 0.66
CA LEU A 156 -1.05 -10.40 1.68
C LEU A 156 -2.20 -10.14 2.67
N GLU A 157 -2.70 -8.92 2.73
CA GLU A 157 -3.71 -8.49 3.70
C GLU A 157 -5.10 -8.32 3.07
N ASP A 158 -5.17 -8.29 1.72
CA ASP A 158 -6.39 -8.11 0.95
C ASP A 158 -6.79 -9.42 0.24
N ALA A 159 -7.98 -9.91 0.54
CA ALA A 159 -8.46 -11.21 0.04
C ALA A 159 -8.59 -11.26 -1.49
N VAL A 160 -9.02 -10.17 -2.13
CA VAL A 160 -9.19 -10.14 -3.59
C VAL A 160 -7.85 -10.00 -4.28
N LEU A 161 -6.97 -9.12 -3.82
CA LEU A 161 -5.62 -9.01 -4.36
C LEU A 161 -4.89 -10.35 -4.24
N SER A 162 -4.93 -10.99 -3.08
CA SER A 162 -4.33 -12.30 -2.86
C SER A 162 -4.90 -13.35 -3.81
N LYS A 163 -6.24 -13.40 -3.98
CA LYS A 163 -6.91 -14.30 -4.93
C LYS A 163 -6.44 -14.08 -6.35
N ARG A 164 -6.37 -12.84 -6.83
CA ARG A 164 -5.93 -12.52 -8.21
C ARG A 164 -4.47 -12.85 -8.44
N ALA A 165 -3.63 -12.69 -7.42
CA ALA A 165 -2.25 -13.16 -7.45
C ALA A 165 -2.17 -14.69 -7.60
N ILE A 166 -2.99 -15.45 -6.85
CA ILE A 166 -3.10 -16.91 -6.94
C ILE A 166 -3.57 -17.34 -8.32
N GLU A 167 -4.47 -16.61 -8.93
CA GLU A 167 -4.94 -16.84 -10.31
C GLU A 167 -3.89 -16.49 -11.39
N GLY A 168 -2.75 -15.89 -11.00
CA GLY A 168 -1.71 -15.46 -11.94
C GLY A 168 -2.11 -14.25 -12.80
N ARG A 169 -3.06 -13.43 -12.34
CA ARG A 169 -3.56 -12.27 -13.09
C ARG A 169 -2.57 -11.12 -13.11
N TYR A 170 -1.68 -11.06 -12.15
CA TYR A 170 -0.63 -10.07 -12.05
C TYR A 170 0.58 -10.63 -11.29
N GLY A 171 1.72 -10.03 -11.48
CA GLY A 171 2.98 -10.37 -10.82
C GLY A 171 3.72 -9.15 -10.28
N LEU A 172 4.99 -9.35 -9.90
CA LEU A 172 5.82 -8.28 -9.34
C LEU A 172 5.97 -7.08 -10.29
N ARG A 173 6.11 -7.31 -11.60
CA ARG A 173 6.25 -6.23 -12.59
C ARG A 173 5.00 -5.37 -12.67
N ASP A 174 3.82 -5.98 -12.57
CA ASP A 174 2.56 -5.24 -12.57
C ASP A 174 2.43 -4.43 -11.28
N LEU A 175 2.85 -4.98 -10.13
CA LEU A 175 2.88 -4.23 -8.87
C LEU A 175 3.85 -3.06 -8.92
N LEU A 176 5.02 -3.20 -9.56
CA LEU A 176 5.95 -2.09 -9.80
C LEU A 176 5.32 -1.02 -10.70
N LEU A 177 4.59 -1.44 -11.74
CA LEU A 177 3.85 -0.51 -12.60
C LEU A 177 2.76 0.21 -11.81
N PHE A 178 1.97 -0.50 -11.02
CA PHE A 178 0.94 0.11 -10.15
C PHE A 178 1.54 1.03 -9.10
N SER A 179 2.77 0.74 -8.62
CA SER A 179 3.49 1.61 -7.69
C SER A 179 3.82 2.99 -8.27
N SER A 180 3.84 3.14 -9.58
CA SER A 180 4.05 4.45 -10.22
C SER A 180 2.87 5.41 -10.05
N VAL A 181 1.68 4.88 -9.79
CA VAL A 181 0.43 5.66 -9.62
C VAL A 181 -0.21 5.46 -8.24
N CYS A 182 0.16 4.42 -7.48
CA CYS A 182 -0.25 4.29 -6.08
C CYS A 182 0.49 5.34 -5.22
N GLY A 183 0.12 5.53 -3.99
CA GLY A 183 0.79 6.53 -3.14
C GLY A 183 1.87 5.95 -2.25
N THR A 184 1.95 4.63 -2.12
CA THR A 184 2.70 3.96 -1.05
C THR A 184 3.86 3.09 -1.53
N GLY A 185 3.89 2.70 -2.81
CA GLY A 185 4.89 1.80 -3.37
C GLY A 185 4.51 0.31 -3.23
N LEU A 186 5.51 -0.56 -3.09
CA LEU A 186 5.30 -1.98 -2.82
C LEU A 186 5.10 -2.21 -1.34
N ASP A 187 4.01 -2.85 -0.98
CA ASP A 187 3.83 -3.42 0.34
C ASP A 187 4.53 -4.79 0.44
N VAL A 188 4.11 -5.64 1.37
CA VAL A 188 4.73 -6.97 1.57
C VAL A 188 4.40 -7.86 0.37
N VAL A 189 5.40 -8.10 -0.48
CA VAL A 189 5.29 -8.97 -1.65
C VAL A 189 6.16 -10.21 -1.44
N PRO A 190 5.59 -11.43 -1.39
CA PRO A 190 6.35 -12.66 -1.19
C PRO A 190 7.26 -12.95 -2.39
N LEU A 191 8.52 -13.22 -2.12
CA LEU A 191 9.53 -13.61 -3.10
C LEU A 191 10.10 -14.99 -2.78
N ALA A 192 10.68 -15.67 -3.76
CA ALA A 192 11.32 -16.96 -3.54
C ALA A 192 12.48 -16.84 -2.54
N GLY A 193 12.63 -17.83 -1.64
CA GLY A 193 13.65 -17.81 -0.60
C GLY A 193 15.10 -17.83 -1.11
N ASP A 194 15.30 -18.24 -2.36
CA ASP A 194 16.58 -18.27 -3.06
C ASP A 194 16.83 -17.04 -3.96
N THR A 195 15.92 -16.05 -3.96
CA THR A 195 16.07 -14.82 -4.74
C THR A 195 17.42 -14.18 -4.50
N ALA A 196 18.18 -13.92 -5.56
CA ALA A 196 19.51 -13.33 -5.48
C ALA A 196 19.47 -11.95 -4.79
N ILE A 197 20.54 -11.61 -4.06
CA ILE A 197 20.64 -10.29 -3.39
C ILE A 197 20.58 -9.16 -4.41
N GLU A 198 21.20 -9.34 -5.57
CA GLU A 198 21.18 -8.37 -6.65
C GLU A 198 19.75 -8.10 -7.14
N THR A 199 18.95 -9.15 -7.34
CA THR A 199 17.53 -9.01 -7.71
C THR A 199 16.74 -8.25 -6.64
N LEU A 200 16.93 -8.57 -5.35
CA LEU A 200 16.30 -7.82 -4.25
C LEU A 200 16.70 -6.34 -4.26
N THR A 201 17.96 -6.06 -4.53
CA THR A 201 18.48 -4.69 -4.62
C THR A 201 17.83 -3.95 -5.79
N ASN A 202 17.75 -4.57 -6.96
CA ASN A 202 17.12 -3.98 -8.13
C ASN A 202 15.63 -3.69 -7.91
N ILE A 203 14.89 -4.60 -7.27
CA ILE A 203 13.48 -4.35 -6.92
C ILE A 203 13.33 -3.10 -6.05
N VAL A 204 14.17 -2.93 -5.04
CA VAL A 204 14.14 -1.74 -4.18
C VAL A 204 14.48 -0.47 -4.96
N LEU A 205 15.46 -0.53 -5.87
CA LEU A 205 15.81 0.59 -6.73
C LEU A 205 14.69 0.92 -7.73
N ASP A 206 14.02 -0.08 -8.29
CA ASP A 206 12.88 0.10 -9.19
C ASP A 206 11.70 0.78 -8.46
N VAL A 207 11.45 0.44 -7.19
CA VAL A 207 10.44 1.17 -6.38
C VAL A 207 10.85 2.61 -6.10
N ALA A 208 12.15 2.86 -5.93
CA ALA A 208 12.64 4.22 -5.68
C ALA A 208 12.62 5.09 -6.95
N ALA A 209 12.75 4.50 -8.14
CA ALA A 209 12.86 5.23 -9.41
C ALA A 209 11.68 6.17 -9.70
N PRO A 210 10.40 5.78 -9.56
CA PRO A 210 9.27 6.69 -9.74
C PRO A 210 9.23 7.83 -8.72
N SER A 211 9.81 7.66 -7.53
CA SER A 211 9.81 8.67 -6.49
C SER A 211 10.65 9.91 -6.83
N VAL A 212 11.59 9.77 -7.75
CA VAL A 212 12.50 10.85 -8.15
C VAL A 212 11.79 11.92 -8.99
N THR A 213 10.91 11.50 -9.90
CA THR A 213 10.23 12.42 -10.82
C THR A 213 9.00 13.10 -10.19
N PRO A 214 8.04 12.37 -9.58
CA PRO A 214 6.87 12.98 -8.95
C PRO A 214 7.12 13.49 -7.53
N LYS A 215 8.33 13.33 -6.97
CA LYS A 215 8.67 13.66 -5.56
C LYS A 215 7.71 13.02 -4.56
N GLN A 216 7.27 11.80 -4.83
CA GLN A 216 6.39 11.06 -3.93
C GLN A 216 7.21 10.18 -2.99
N PRO A 217 6.85 10.06 -1.70
CA PRO A 217 7.40 9.05 -0.85
C PRO A 217 6.91 7.67 -1.31
N LEU A 218 7.81 6.75 -1.52
CA LEU A 218 7.50 5.36 -1.87
C LEU A 218 8.30 4.42 -0.98
N SER A 219 7.74 3.27 -0.69
CA SER A 219 8.38 2.26 0.15
C SER A 219 8.24 0.86 -0.45
N ALA A 220 9.10 -0.05 -0.02
CA ALA A 220 9.04 -1.46 -0.37
C ALA A 220 9.31 -2.33 0.86
N ARG A 221 8.50 -3.36 1.05
CA ARG A 221 8.66 -4.37 2.09
C ARG A 221 8.63 -5.78 1.50
N PRO A 222 9.62 -6.18 0.67
CA PRO A 222 9.64 -7.54 0.15
C PRO A 222 10.00 -8.52 1.28
N PRO A 223 9.11 -9.47 1.64
CA PRO A 223 9.47 -10.56 2.52
C PRO A 223 10.38 -11.54 1.79
N HIS A 224 11.38 -12.02 2.48
CA HIS A 224 12.24 -13.09 2.02
C HIS A 224 11.99 -14.30 2.93
N PRO A 225 11.28 -15.35 2.48
CA PRO A 225 11.12 -16.55 3.29
C PRO A 225 12.47 -17.21 3.53
N PRO A 226 12.69 -17.86 4.69
CA PRO A 226 13.91 -18.58 4.98
C PRO A 226 14.13 -19.69 3.93
N ARG A 227 15.39 -19.98 3.61
CA ARG A 227 15.73 -21.11 2.74
C ARG A 227 15.16 -22.38 3.32
N PRO A 228 14.46 -23.22 2.54
CA PRO A 228 14.06 -24.54 3.00
C PRO A 228 15.29 -25.33 3.40
N LYS A 229 15.24 -25.97 4.56
CA LYS A 229 16.27 -26.94 4.98
C LYS A 229 16.05 -28.24 4.22
N VAL A 230 17.13 -29.01 4.05
CA VAL A 230 17.03 -30.34 3.46
C VAL A 230 16.07 -31.18 4.33
N GLY A 231 14.93 -31.62 3.73
CA GLY A 231 13.88 -32.36 4.44
C GLY A 231 12.61 -31.56 4.73
N ASP A 232 12.58 -30.25 4.51
CA ASP A 232 11.36 -29.47 4.61
C ASP A 232 10.41 -29.81 3.45
N PRO A 233 9.08 -29.86 3.69
CA PRO A 233 8.13 -29.97 2.61
C PRO A 233 8.28 -28.76 1.66
N PRO A 234 8.07 -28.94 0.35
CA PRO A 234 8.16 -27.82 -0.59
C PRO A 234 7.25 -26.68 -0.13
N PRO A 235 7.73 -25.42 -0.13
CA PRO A 235 6.91 -24.29 0.24
C PRO A 235 5.70 -24.25 -0.68
N ALA A 236 4.53 -23.94 -0.10
CA ALA A 236 3.32 -23.71 -0.89
C ALA A 236 3.65 -22.70 -1.99
N ARG A 237 3.51 -23.09 -3.25
CA ARG A 237 3.84 -22.24 -4.39
C ARG A 237 2.89 -21.05 -4.38
N HIS A 238 3.36 -19.89 -3.91
CA HIS A 238 2.61 -18.67 -4.09
C HIS A 238 2.71 -18.26 -5.57
N PRO A 239 1.62 -17.99 -6.28
CA PRO A 239 1.61 -17.77 -7.74
C PRO A 239 2.47 -16.61 -8.21
N ILE A 240 2.66 -15.58 -7.37
CA ILE A 240 3.58 -14.46 -7.65
C ILE A 240 5.04 -14.95 -7.78
N ILE A 241 5.36 -16.08 -7.15
CA ILE A 241 6.69 -16.70 -7.14
C ILE A 241 6.88 -17.67 -8.31
N ALA A 242 5.79 -18.22 -8.87
CA ALA A 242 5.81 -19.41 -9.73
C ALA A 242 5.78 -19.12 -11.24
N GLN A 243 5.97 -17.88 -11.70
CA GLN A 243 6.07 -17.61 -13.13
C GLN A 243 7.50 -17.88 -13.63
N PRO A 244 7.77 -18.99 -14.36
CA PRO A 244 9.03 -19.15 -15.08
C PRO A 244 9.09 -18.07 -16.16
N GLY A 245 10.06 -17.19 -16.10
CA GLY A 245 10.25 -16.11 -17.07
C GLY A 245 9.85 -14.72 -16.61
N GLY A 246 9.54 -14.50 -15.36
CA GLY A 246 9.16 -13.20 -14.78
C GLY A 246 10.33 -12.22 -14.54
N PHE A 247 11.54 -12.49 -15.08
CA PHE A 247 12.69 -11.59 -15.14
C PHE A 247 13.46 -11.82 -16.43
#